data_9e06d7bacb7de00d18d480fd965db0ea
#
_entry.id   9e06d7bacb7de00d18d480fd965db0ea
#
_cell.length_a   1.000
_cell.length_b   1.000
_cell.length_c   1.000
_cell.angle_alpha   90.00
_cell.angle_beta   90.00
_cell.angle_gamma   90.00
#
_symmetry.space_group_name_H-M   'P 1'
#
loop_
_entity.id
_entity.type
_entity.pdbx_description
1 polymer ?
#
loop_
_entity_poly.entity_id
_entity_poly.type
_entity_poly.pdbx_seq_one_letter_code
_entity_poly.pdbx_strand_id
1 'polypeptide(L)' 'MPLPELISTTAHGGTVHKYSIAGGKHSFDRYLACFLGSCKFCTGYAEAIDHVHDLQDKMMMKIN' A
#
# COMPACT_ATOMS: atom_id res chain seq x y z
N MET A 1 -2.91 -8.39 18.46
CA MET A 1 -2.82 -8.25 17.02
C MET A 1 -2.11 -6.94 16.67
N PRO A 2 -1.03 -7.00 15.91
CA PRO A 2 -0.34 -5.76 15.59
C PRO A 2 -1.16 -4.90 14.66
N LEU A 3 -1.14 -3.62 14.91
CA LEU A 3 -1.82 -2.67 14.03
C LEU A 3 -0.94 -2.38 12.81
N PRO A 4 -1.55 -2.11 11.67
CA PRO A 4 -0.77 -1.72 10.50
C PRO A 4 -0.03 -0.42 10.76
N GLU A 5 1.21 -0.36 10.30
CA GLU A 5 2.05 0.81 10.49
C GLU A 5 2.05 1.64 9.22
N LEU A 6 1.70 2.90 9.33
CA LEU A 6 1.76 3.82 8.20
C LEU A 6 3.22 4.15 7.92
N ILE A 7 3.72 3.71 6.77
CA ILE A 7 5.13 3.91 6.42
C ILE A 7 5.33 4.90 5.28
N SER A 8 4.29 5.22 4.53
CA SER A 8 4.43 6.17 3.44
C SER A 8 3.09 6.79 3.08
N THR A 9 3.13 8.05 2.68
CA THR A 9 1.97 8.75 2.13
C THR A 9 2.38 9.42 0.84
N THR A 10 1.44 9.57 -0.06
CA THR A 10 1.70 10.28 -1.31
C THR A 10 1.05 11.65 -1.29
N ALA A 11 1.47 12.51 -2.21
CA ALA A 11 0.96 13.88 -2.29
C ALA A 11 -0.53 13.92 -2.61
N HIS A 12 -1.07 12.87 -3.21
CA HIS A 12 -2.46 12.81 -3.63
C HIS A 12 -3.35 12.02 -2.66
N GLY A 13 -2.84 11.73 -1.47
CA GLY A 13 -3.64 11.06 -0.44
C GLY A 13 -3.54 9.55 -0.43
N GLY A 14 -2.62 8.97 -1.21
CA GLY A 14 -2.37 7.55 -1.15
C GLY A 14 -1.59 7.20 0.11
N THR A 15 -1.81 6.00 0.63
CA THR A 15 -1.10 5.52 1.82
C THR A 15 -0.57 4.12 1.62
N VAL A 16 0.54 3.83 2.29
CA VAL A 16 1.10 2.48 2.33
C VAL A 16 1.30 2.10 3.78
N HIS A 17 0.71 0.99 4.16
CA HIS A 17 0.81 0.46 5.51
C HIS A 17 1.59 -0.85 5.50
N LYS A 18 2.30 -1.11 6.57
CA LYS A 18 3.06 -2.33 6.72
C LYS A 18 2.42 -3.21 7.79
N TYR A 19 2.20 -4.47 7.43
CA TYR A 19 1.71 -5.49 8.36
C TYR A 19 2.82 -6.50 8.59
N SER A 20 3.05 -6.87 9.84
CA SER A 20 3.95 -7.98 10.15
C SER A 20 3.08 -9.16 10.51
N ILE A 21 3.20 -10.23 9.75
CA ILE A 21 2.40 -11.44 9.93
C ILE A 21 3.32 -12.53 10.47
N ALA A 22 3.00 -13.03 11.66
CA ALA A 22 3.73 -14.12 12.26
C ALA A 22 3.04 -15.44 11.88
N GLY A 23 3.76 -16.34 11.24
CA GLY A 23 3.22 -17.62 10.84
C GLY A 23 4.22 -18.73 11.16
N GLY A 24 3.96 -19.50 12.21
CA GLY A 24 4.82 -20.58 12.60
C GLY A 24 6.22 -20.10 12.97
N LYS A 25 7.22 -20.62 12.28
CA LYS A 25 8.62 -20.29 12.53
C LYS A 25 9.09 -19.02 11.81
N HIS A 26 8.28 -18.52 10.91
CA HIS A 26 8.66 -17.37 10.09
C HIS A 26 7.70 -16.24 10.28
N SER A 27 8.23 -15.02 10.24
CA SER A 27 7.40 -13.83 10.13
C SER A 27 7.68 -13.21 8.77
N PHE A 28 6.66 -12.67 8.14
CA PHE A 28 6.85 -11.97 6.89
C PHE A 28 6.01 -10.72 6.89
N ASP A 29 6.45 -9.75 6.10
CA ASP A 29 5.81 -8.47 6.00
C ASP A 29 4.91 -8.44 4.77
N ARG A 30 3.75 -7.84 4.95
CA ARG A 30 2.85 -7.52 3.84
C ARG A 30 2.62 -6.02 3.85
N TYR A 31 2.38 -5.49 2.68
CA TYR A 31 2.15 -4.06 2.53
C TYR A 31 0.75 -3.84 1.98
N LEU A 32 0.05 -2.87 2.53
CA LEU A 32 -1.29 -2.51 2.07
C LEU A 32 -1.21 -1.14 1.44
N ALA A 33 -1.40 -1.08 0.13
CA ALA A 33 -1.40 0.17 -0.61
C ALA A 33 -2.84 0.62 -0.82
N CYS A 34 -3.15 1.83 -0.38
CA CYS A 34 -4.50 2.37 -0.48
C CYS A 34 -4.50 3.72 -1.18
N PHE A 35 -5.51 3.95 -2.01
CA PHE A 35 -5.70 5.22 -2.68
C PHE A 35 -7.19 5.42 -2.95
N LEU A 36 -7.75 6.50 -2.38
CA LEU A 36 -9.16 6.85 -2.54
C LEU A 36 -10.11 5.68 -2.28
N GLY A 37 -9.87 4.93 -1.21
CA GLY A 37 -10.72 3.82 -0.82
C GLY A 37 -10.40 2.50 -1.49
N SER A 38 -9.49 2.48 -2.46
CA SER A 38 -9.06 1.25 -3.12
C SER A 38 -7.77 0.77 -2.48
N CYS A 39 -7.79 -0.41 -1.92
CA CYS A 39 -6.62 -0.98 -1.25
C CYS A 39 -6.24 -2.31 -1.87
N LYS A 40 -4.96 -2.61 -1.84
CA LYS A 40 -4.44 -3.87 -2.36
C LYS A 40 -3.27 -4.31 -1.50
N PHE A 41 -3.23 -5.60 -1.19
CA PHE A 41 -2.10 -6.19 -0.50
C PHE A 41 -0.98 -6.47 -1.49
N CYS A 42 0.22 -6.08 -1.11
CA CYS A 42 1.42 -6.28 -1.91
C CYS A 42 2.46 -7.02 -1.09
N THR A 43 3.37 -7.71 -1.77
CA THR A 43 4.39 -8.48 -1.08
C THR A 43 5.66 -7.70 -0.81
N GLY A 44 5.82 -6.52 -1.43
CA GLY A 44 7.00 -5.70 -1.25
C GLY A 44 6.65 -4.22 -1.26
N TYR A 45 7.51 -3.43 -0.63
CA TYR A 45 7.31 -1.99 -0.54
C TYR A 45 7.29 -1.32 -1.93
N ALA A 46 8.23 -1.71 -2.79
CA ALA A 46 8.29 -1.15 -4.13
C ALA A 46 7.02 -1.44 -4.91
N GLU A 47 6.50 -2.64 -4.78
CA GLU A 47 5.26 -3.03 -5.44
C GLU A 47 4.08 -2.19 -4.93
N ALA A 48 4.03 -1.95 -3.62
CA ALA A 48 2.98 -1.14 -3.03
C ALA A 48 3.03 0.29 -3.53
N ILE A 49 4.22 0.87 -3.59
CA ILE A 49 4.41 2.24 -4.10
C ILE A 49 4.01 2.32 -5.57
N ASP A 50 4.43 1.34 -6.37
CA ASP A 50 4.08 1.31 -7.79
C ASP A 50 2.57 1.23 -7.98
N HIS A 51 1.88 0.45 -7.14
CA HIS A 51 0.43 0.33 -7.23
C HIS A 51 -0.24 1.68 -6.95
N VAL A 52 0.21 2.39 -5.92
CA VAL A 52 -0.36 3.70 -5.59
C VAL A 52 -0.12 4.69 -6.73
N HIS A 53 1.09 4.70 -7.29
CA HIS A 53 1.40 5.58 -8.40
C HIS A 53 0.55 5.25 -9.63
N ASP A 54 0.33 3.97 -9.90
CA ASP A 54 -0.50 3.55 -11.01
C ASP A 54 -1.93 4.04 -10.85
N LEU A 55 -2.48 3.92 -9.65
CA LEU A 55 -3.82 4.42 -9.36
C LEU A 55 -3.91 5.94 -9.53
N GLN A 56 -2.88 6.65 -9.07
CA GLN A 56 -2.83 8.11 -9.23
C GLN A 56 -2.81 8.50 -10.71
N ASP A 57 -2.00 7.82 -11.49
CA ASP A 57 -1.92 8.10 -12.92
C ASP A 57 -3.26 7.87 -13.61
N LYS A 58 -3.94 6.78 -13.27
CA LYS A 58 -5.25 6.50 -13.84
C LYS A 58 -6.27 7.56 -13.47
N MET A 59 -6.21 8.03 -12.23
CA MET A 59 -7.11 9.07 -11.76
C MET A 59 -6.85 10.37 -12.51
N MET A 60 -5.59 10.74 -12.68
CA MET A 60 -5.25 11.99 -13.37
C MET A 60 -5.62 11.94 -14.84
N MET A 61 -5.53 10.78 -15.46
CA MET A 61 -5.92 10.62 -16.86
C MET A 61 -7.42 10.74 -17.08
N LYS A 62 -8.21 10.41 -16.07
CA LYS A 62 -9.67 10.49 -16.17
C LYS A 62 -10.21 11.91 -16.07
N ILE A 63 -9.41 12.84 -15.63
CA ILE A 63 -9.87 14.20 -15.35
C ILE A 63 -9.81 15.09 -16.59
N ASN A 64 -9.37 14.60 -17.66
CA ASN A 64 -9.33 15.40 -18.89
C ASN A 64 -10.69 15.75 -19.43
#